data_582543f3fe151e95f84b08fed5cb2ae1
#
_entry.id   582543f3fe151e95f84b08fed5cb2ae1
#
_cell.length_a   1.000
_cell.length_b   1.000
_cell.length_c   1.000
_cell.angle_alpha   90.00
_cell.angle_beta   90.00
_cell.angle_gamma   90.00
#
_symmetry.space_group_name_H-M   'P 1'
#
loop_
_entity.id
_entity.type
_entity.pdbx_description
1 polymer ?
#
loop_
_entity_poly.entity_id
_entity_poly.type
_entity_poly.pdbx_seq_one_letter_code
_entity_poly.pdbx_strand_id
1 'polypeptide(L)'
;MYQKEISPSKQYIIKINRGEEILTTLTKFCQDNQIFSGSLLGIGAAGEIDLAHYSVATKQYSKQTFTGEHEVTSLTGIITDKKIHIHATIANNQFQTFAGHLNRMVISGACEIHLLAGAESIGRLLDDETGLELLAL
;
A
#
# COMPACT_ATOMS: atom_id res chain seq x y z
N MET A 1 -16.85 -16.32 4.88
CA MET A 1 -15.99 -15.87 3.74
C MET A 1 -16.90 -15.13 2.76
N TYR A 2 -16.49 -13.95 2.36
CA TYR A 2 -17.18 -13.14 1.33
C TYR A 2 -16.27 -13.06 0.10
N GLN A 3 -16.84 -13.06 -1.10
CA GLN A 3 -16.10 -12.98 -2.35
C GLN A 3 -16.88 -12.20 -3.40
N LYS A 4 -16.13 -11.55 -4.29
CA LYS A 4 -16.67 -10.92 -5.50
C LYS A 4 -15.70 -11.19 -6.63
N GLU A 5 -16.19 -11.71 -7.76
CA GLU A 5 -15.41 -11.81 -8.98
C GLU A 5 -15.25 -10.42 -9.59
N ILE A 6 -14.05 -10.09 -10.02
CA ILE A 6 -13.74 -8.84 -10.74
C ILE A 6 -13.08 -9.17 -12.06
N SER A 7 -13.47 -8.46 -13.10
CA SER A 7 -12.83 -8.59 -14.42
C SER A 7 -11.51 -7.84 -14.45
N PRO A 8 -10.43 -8.40 -15.02
CA PRO A 8 -9.20 -7.66 -15.23
C PRO A 8 -9.43 -6.53 -16.25
N SER A 9 -8.86 -5.36 -16.02
CA SER A 9 -8.92 -4.22 -16.92
C SER A 9 -7.55 -3.96 -17.56
N LYS A 10 -6.64 -3.34 -16.83
CA LYS A 10 -5.32 -2.92 -17.32
C LYS A 10 -4.21 -3.37 -16.39
N GLN A 11 -3.03 -3.53 -16.95
CA GLN A 11 -1.80 -3.75 -16.18
C GLN A 11 -0.86 -2.57 -16.42
N TYR A 12 -0.14 -2.18 -15.37
CA TYR A 12 0.84 -1.10 -15.44
C TYR A 12 2.15 -1.53 -14.78
N ILE A 13 3.26 -1.15 -15.38
CA ILE A 13 4.56 -1.09 -14.72
C ILE A 13 4.84 0.39 -14.46
N ILE A 14 5.02 0.73 -13.18
CA ILE A 14 5.16 2.10 -12.72
C ILE A 14 6.52 2.23 -12.03
N LYS A 15 7.29 3.24 -12.40
CA LYS A 15 8.49 3.66 -11.68
C LYS A 15 8.19 4.94 -10.90
N ILE A 16 8.30 4.88 -9.58
CA ILE A 16 8.26 6.05 -8.70
C ILE A 16 9.69 6.52 -8.48
N ASN A 17 9.93 7.82 -8.67
CA ASN A 17 11.26 8.38 -8.65
C ASN A 17 11.69 8.78 -7.23
N ARG A 18 12.99 9.01 -7.06
CA ARG A 18 13.56 9.56 -5.84
C ARG A 18 12.84 10.85 -5.42
N GLY A 19 12.52 10.97 -4.13
CA GLY A 19 11.87 12.12 -3.51
C GLY A 19 10.33 12.10 -3.59
N GLU A 20 9.74 11.20 -4.38
CA GLU A 20 8.28 11.04 -4.42
C GLU A 20 7.78 10.22 -3.22
N GLU A 21 6.59 10.58 -2.72
CA GLU A 21 5.89 9.83 -1.67
C GLU A 21 4.92 8.84 -2.32
N ILE A 22 5.07 7.56 -1.96
CA ILE A 22 4.47 6.45 -2.71
C ILE A 22 2.93 6.46 -2.68
N LEU A 23 2.31 6.70 -1.50
CA LEU A 23 0.85 6.66 -1.39
C LEU A 23 0.19 7.81 -2.14
N THR A 24 0.76 9.01 -2.03
CA THR A 24 0.30 10.21 -2.74
C THR A 24 0.41 10.02 -4.26
N THR A 25 1.56 9.52 -4.73
CA THR A 25 1.81 9.30 -6.15
C THR A 25 0.88 8.25 -6.74
N LEU A 26 0.72 7.10 -6.04
CA LEU A 26 -0.17 6.04 -6.49
C LEU A 26 -1.64 6.43 -6.41
N THR A 27 -2.06 7.16 -5.37
CA THR A 27 -3.45 7.63 -5.24
C THR A 27 -3.80 8.55 -6.40
N LYS A 28 -2.91 9.51 -6.71
CA LYS A 28 -3.11 10.39 -7.86
C LYS A 28 -3.16 9.59 -9.17
N PHE A 29 -2.23 8.65 -9.37
CA PHE A 29 -2.23 7.79 -10.56
C PHE A 29 -3.55 7.02 -10.72
N CYS A 30 -4.05 6.40 -9.65
CA CYS A 30 -5.30 5.66 -9.68
C CYS A 30 -6.51 6.58 -9.99
N GLN A 31 -6.55 7.77 -9.41
CA GLN A 31 -7.60 8.77 -9.68
C GLN A 31 -7.59 9.23 -11.15
N ASP A 32 -6.42 9.62 -11.65
CA ASP A 32 -6.27 10.10 -13.03
C ASP A 32 -6.64 9.02 -14.08
N ASN A 33 -6.45 7.73 -13.74
CA ASN A 33 -6.76 6.59 -14.60
C ASN A 33 -8.09 5.89 -14.28
N GLN A 34 -8.88 6.42 -13.34
CA GLN A 34 -10.18 5.86 -12.91
C GLN A 34 -10.06 4.40 -12.42
N ILE A 35 -9.02 4.09 -11.66
CA ILE A 35 -8.79 2.77 -11.08
C ILE A 35 -9.36 2.74 -9.66
N PHE A 36 -10.46 2.01 -9.45
CA PHE A 36 -11.19 1.93 -8.19
C PHE A 36 -11.22 0.51 -7.60
N SER A 37 -10.47 -0.41 -8.19
CA SER A 37 -10.18 -1.74 -7.65
C SER A 37 -8.89 -2.28 -8.25
N GLY A 38 -8.27 -3.22 -7.57
CA GLY A 38 -7.06 -3.89 -8.07
C GLY A 38 -6.09 -4.28 -6.98
N SER A 39 -4.94 -4.72 -7.41
CA SER A 39 -3.82 -5.07 -6.53
C SER A 39 -2.51 -4.52 -7.06
N LEU A 40 -1.53 -4.43 -6.20
CA LEU A 40 -0.17 -4.05 -6.58
C LEU A 40 0.87 -4.87 -5.81
N LEU A 41 2.01 -5.04 -6.45
CA LEU A 41 3.25 -5.47 -5.81
C LEU A 41 4.37 -4.55 -6.25
N GLY A 42 5.42 -4.42 -5.39
CA GLY A 42 6.56 -3.58 -5.72
C GLY A 42 7.78 -3.88 -4.89
N ILE A 43 8.91 -3.36 -5.37
CA ILE A 43 10.22 -3.37 -4.72
C ILE A 43 10.90 -2.02 -4.94
N GLY A 44 11.90 -1.69 -4.14
CA GLY A 44 12.63 -0.42 -4.34
C GLY A 44 13.54 -0.06 -3.19
N ALA A 45 13.85 1.24 -3.06
CA ALA A 45 14.63 1.79 -1.96
C ALA A 45 13.99 3.06 -1.41
N ALA A 46 13.88 3.17 -0.08
CA ALA A 46 13.24 4.28 0.61
C ALA A 46 14.12 4.87 1.72
N GLY A 47 13.92 6.15 2.03
CA GLY A 47 14.72 6.89 3.02
C GLY A 47 13.95 7.36 4.24
N GLU A 48 12.64 7.54 4.12
CA GLU A 48 11.73 7.90 5.22
C GLU A 48 10.49 7.01 5.13
N ILE A 49 10.21 6.26 6.19
CA ILE A 49 9.15 5.24 6.15
C ILE A 49 8.41 5.25 7.48
N ASP A 50 7.08 5.35 7.43
CA ASP A 50 6.20 5.20 8.59
C ASP A 50 5.41 3.90 8.43
N LEU A 51 5.70 2.93 9.31
CA LEU A 51 4.95 1.68 9.43
C LEU A 51 4.06 1.73 10.67
N ALA A 52 2.95 1.01 10.60
CA ALA A 52 2.01 0.87 11.71
C ALA A 52 1.61 -0.58 11.94
N HIS A 53 1.24 -0.86 13.18
CA HIS A 53 0.57 -2.09 13.60
C HIS A 53 -0.76 -1.73 14.26
N TYR A 54 -1.83 -2.39 13.83
CA TYR A 54 -3.16 -2.22 14.41
C TYR A 54 -3.46 -3.33 15.43
N SER A 55 -3.87 -2.94 16.63
CA SER A 55 -4.37 -3.87 17.64
C SER A 55 -5.91 -3.90 17.57
N VAL A 56 -6.48 -5.02 17.17
CA VAL A 56 -7.94 -5.21 17.15
C VAL A 56 -8.52 -5.14 18.58
N ALA A 57 -7.79 -5.65 19.58
CA ALA A 57 -8.24 -5.65 20.95
C ALA A 57 -8.42 -4.25 21.55
N THR A 58 -7.53 -3.31 21.22
CA THR A 58 -7.57 -1.92 21.70
C THR A 58 -8.13 -0.95 20.70
N LYS A 59 -8.34 -1.37 19.45
CA LYS A 59 -8.72 -0.54 18.29
C LYS A 59 -7.77 0.64 18.07
N GLN A 60 -6.47 0.43 18.30
CA GLN A 60 -5.45 1.47 18.22
C GLN A 60 -4.28 1.05 17.32
N TYR A 61 -3.69 2.07 16.65
CA TYR A 61 -2.45 1.93 15.92
C TYR A 61 -1.25 2.29 16.79
N SER A 62 -0.22 1.44 16.79
CA SER A 62 1.15 1.82 17.12
C SER A 62 1.89 2.13 15.83
N LYS A 63 2.79 3.14 15.87
CA LYS A 63 3.53 3.61 14.69
C LYS A 63 5.02 3.63 14.98
N GLN A 64 5.81 3.36 13.95
CA GLN A 64 7.26 3.49 13.99
C GLN A 64 7.75 4.16 12.71
N THR A 65 8.61 5.17 12.88
CA THR A 65 9.29 5.86 11.78
C THR A 65 10.69 5.30 11.61
N PHE A 66 11.05 5.03 10.36
CA PHE A 66 12.39 4.60 9.96
C PHE A 66 12.99 5.68 9.07
N THR A 67 14.25 6.03 9.34
CA THR A 67 15.01 7.02 8.56
C THR A 67 16.34 6.42 8.09
N GLY A 68 16.88 6.96 7.01
CA GLY A 68 18.05 6.41 6.35
C GLY A 68 17.67 5.38 5.29
N GLU A 69 18.68 4.86 4.60
CA GLU A 69 18.46 3.96 3.46
C GLU A 69 17.96 2.59 3.89
N HIS A 70 16.86 2.17 3.26
CA HIS A 70 16.27 0.85 3.42
C HIS A 70 15.94 0.27 2.05
N GLU A 71 16.21 -1.01 1.87
CA GLU A 71 15.61 -1.77 0.77
C GLU A 71 14.14 -2.01 1.05
N VAL A 72 13.28 -1.72 0.09
CA VAL A 72 11.88 -2.13 0.09
C VAL A 72 11.80 -3.50 -0.57
N THR A 73 11.82 -4.55 0.25
CA THR A 73 11.89 -5.94 -0.23
C THR A 73 10.54 -6.46 -0.70
N SER A 74 9.44 -5.85 -0.24
CA SER A 74 8.09 -6.14 -0.70
C SER A 74 7.14 -4.98 -0.39
N LEU A 75 6.35 -4.62 -1.37
CA LEU A 75 5.10 -3.88 -1.24
C LEU A 75 3.99 -4.76 -1.76
N THR A 76 2.91 -4.89 -0.99
CA THR A 76 1.72 -5.61 -1.42
C THR A 76 0.50 -4.79 -1.03
N GLY A 77 -0.40 -4.54 -1.98
CA GLY A 77 -1.52 -3.67 -1.73
C GLY A 77 -2.80 -4.01 -2.47
N ILE A 78 -3.91 -3.55 -1.91
CA ILE A 78 -5.26 -3.62 -2.48
C ILE A 78 -5.76 -2.20 -2.74
N ILE A 79 -6.24 -1.97 -3.94
CA ILE A 79 -6.81 -0.71 -4.40
C ILE A 79 -8.33 -0.78 -4.24
N THR A 80 -8.90 0.29 -3.71
CA THR A 80 -10.35 0.49 -3.59
C THR A 80 -10.71 1.93 -3.99
N ASP A 81 -11.99 2.24 -4.08
CA ASP A 81 -12.49 3.59 -4.39
C ASP A 81 -12.08 4.65 -3.35
N LYS A 82 -11.91 4.23 -2.09
CA LYS A 82 -11.58 5.14 -0.98
C LYS A 82 -10.08 5.28 -0.74
N LYS A 83 -9.32 4.19 -0.86
CA LYS A 83 -7.89 4.20 -0.53
C LYS A 83 -7.13 3.04 -1.16
N ILE A 84 -5.83 3.21 -1.23
CA ILE A 84 -4.88 2.12 -1.48
C ILE A 84 -4.37 1.64 -0.12
N HIS A 85 -4.58 0.37 0.17
CA HIS A 85 -4.13 -0.28 1.41
C HIS A 85 -2.88 -1.09 1.10
N ILE A 86 -1.75 -0.67 1.64
CA ILE A 86 -0.44 -1.29 1.39
C ILE A 86 0.14 -1.80 2.70
N HIS A 87 0.70 -3.01 2.67
CA HIS A 87 1.67 -3.48 3.63
C HIS A 87 3.06 -3.50 2.98
N ALA A 88 4.07 -3.15 3.77
CA ALA A 88 5.45 -3.07 3.31
C ALA A 88 6.36 -3.92 4.19
N THR A 89 7.38 -4.53 3.57
CA THR A 89 8.53 -5.13 4.23
C THR A 89 9.78 -4.38 3.77
N ILE A 90 10.56 -3.90 4.75
CA ILE A 90 11.79 -3.13 4.52
C ILE A 90 12.97 -3.79 5.24
N ALA A 91 14.18 -3.60 4.71
CA ALA A 91 15.41 -4.07 5.33
C ALA A 91 16.45 -2.95 5.40
N ASN A 92 17.11 -2.79 6.55
CA ASN A 92 18.20 -1.83 6.72
C ASN A 92 19.55 -2.40 6.21
N ASN A 93 20.62 -1.61 6.30
CA ASN A 93 21.99 -2.00 5.88
C ASN A 93 22.62 -3.13 6.72
N GLN A 94 21.97 -3.55 7.81
CA GLN A 94 22.35 -4.70 8.62
C GLN A 94 21.46 -5.92 8.30
N PHE A 95 20.64 -5.84 7.24
CA PHE A 95 19.67 -6.86 6.83
C PHE A 95 18.59 -7.17 7.88
N GLN A 96 18.40 -6.29 8.85
CA GLN A 96 17.28 -6.39 9.79
C GLN A 96 16.00 -5.98 9.08
N THR A 97 14.98 -6.82 9.22
CA THR A 97 13.72 -6.68 8.48
C THR A 97 12.62 -6.17 9.40
N PHE A 98 11.86 -5.19 8.90
CA PHE A 98 10.67 -4.63 9.55
C PHE A 98 9.50 -4.68 8.59
N ALA A 99 8.30 -4.92 9.09
CA ALA A 99 7.11 -5.00 8.26
C ALA A 99 5.89 -4.42 8.99
N GLY A 100 4.94 -3.91 8.21
CA GLY A 100 3.69 -3.38 8.76
C GLY A 100 2.80 -2.70 7.72
N HIS A 101 1.73 -2.12 8.23
CA HIS A 101 0.85 -1.26 7.46
C HIS A 101 1.59 0.03 7.08
N LEU A 102 1.58 0.37 5.81
CA LEU A 102 2.28 1.54 5.29
C LEU A 102 1.43 2.81 5.46
N ASN A 103 1.94 3.77 6.23
CA ASN A 103 1.33 5.10 6.36
C ASN A 103 2.00 6.15 5.48
N ARG A 104 3.31 6.03 5.25
CA ARG A 104 4.11 6.96 4.45
C ARG A 104 5.40 6.30 4.01
N MET A 105 5.85 6.61 2.79
CA MET A 105 7.16 6.17 2.30
C MET A 105 7.69 7.13 1.24
N VAL A 106 8.85 7.74 1.50
CA VAL A 106 9.57 8.58 0.54
C VAL A 106 10.69 7.78 -0.10
N ILE A 107 10.71 7.74 -1.41
CA ILE A 107 11.64 6.95 -2.20
C ILE A 107 13.04 7.60 -2.19
N SER A 108 14.08 6.84 -1.86
CA SER A 108 15.48 7.30 -1.84
C SER A 108 16.26 7.00 -3.12
N GLY A 109 15.88 5.93 -3.82
CA GLY A 109 16.42 5.53 -5.12
C GLY A 109 15.34 5.52 -6.18
N ALA A 110 14.72 4.39 -6.38
CA ALA A 110 13.53 4.18 -7.21
C ALA A 110 12.62 3.15 -6.54
N CYS A 111 11.35 3.14 -6.91
CA CYS A 111 10.43 2.05 -6.58
C CYS A 111 9.72 1.60 -7.85
N GLU A 112 9.72 0.29 -8.08
CA GLU A 112 9.13 -0.35 -9.24
C GLU A 112 7.89 -1.10 -8.81
N ILE A 113 6.76 -0.84 -9.46
CA ILE A 113 5.45 -1.36 -9.08
C ILE A 113 4.79 -2.02 -10.27
N HIS A 114 4.31 -3.23 -10.07
CA HIS A 114 3.36 -3.89 -10.96
C HIS A 114 1.96 -3.72 -10.38
N LEU A 115 1.08 -3.05 -11.13
CA LEU A 115 -0.29 -2.77 -10.75
C LEU A 115 -1.26 -3.48 -11.70
N LEU A 116 -2.18 -4.25 -11.11
CA LEU A 116 -3.28 -4.92 -11.80
C LEU A 116 -4.59 -4.20 -11.46
N ALA A 117 -5.18 -3.51 -12.43
CA ALA A 117 -6.45 -2.82 -12.27
C ALA A 117 -7.63 -3.76 -12.53
N GLY A 118 -8.67 -3.67 -11.70
CA GLY A 118 -9.98 -4.26 -11.96
C GLY A 118 -10.86 -3.30 -12.75
N ALA A 119 -11.88 -3.84 -13.42
CA ALA A 119 -12.85 -3.06 -14.19
C ALA A 119 -13.96 -2.46 -13.29
N GLU A 120 -14.28 -3.15 -12.18
CA GLU A 120 -15.33 -2.76 -11.24
C GLU A 120 -14.78 -1.89 -10.11
N SER A 121 -15.65 -1.10 -9.47
CA SER A 121 -15.31 -0.41 -8.21
C SER A 121 -15.54 -1.32 -7.02
N ILE A 122 -14.62 -1.29 -6.06
CA ILE A 122 -14.74 -1.96 -4.77
C ILE A 122 -14.65 -0.89 -3.67
N GLY A 123 -15.69 -0.85 -2.82
CA GLY A 123 -15.77 0.06 -1.68
C GLY A 123 -15.20 -0.51 -0.39
N ARG A 124 -15.29 0.30 0.68
CA ARG A 124 -15.02 -0.11 2.06
C ARG A 124 -16.12 0.37 2.98
N LEU A 125 -16.41 -0.43 4.01
CA LEU A 125 -17.37 -0.13 5.07
C LEU A 125 -16.70 -0.32 6.43
N LEU A 126 -17.05 0.57 7.36
CA LEU A 126 -16.61 0.43 8.75
C LEU A 126 -17.23 -0.82 9.37
N ASP A 127 -16.39 -1.64 9.97
CA ASP A 127 -16.78 -2.81 10.76
C ASP A 127 -16.68 -2.45 12.24
N ASP A 128 -17.80 -2.42 12.93
CA ASP A 128 -17.88 -2.02 14.34
C ASP A 128 -17.17 -3.01 15.28
N GLU A 129 -17.08 -4.27 14.90
CA GLU A 129 -16.41 -5.30 15.71
C GLU A 129 -14.90 -5.03 15.75
N THR A 130 -14.27 -4.87 14.61
CA THR A 130 -12.82 -4.66 14.51
C THR A 130 -12.42 -3.19 14.56
N GLY A 131 -13.30 -2.26 14.24
CA GLY A 131 -13.01 -0.83 14.07
C GLY A 131 -12.25 -0.48 12.80
N LEU A 132 -12.17 -1.42 11.84
CA LEU A 132 -11.48 -1.25 10.57
C LEU A 132 -12.47 -1.00 9.42
N GLU A 133 -12.01 -0.30 8.40
CA GLU A 133 -12.72 -0.24 7.11
C GLU A 133 -12.39 -1.48 6.29
N LEU A 134 -13.31 -2.46 6.29
CA LEU A 134 -13.21 -3.71 5.55
C LEU A 134 -13.74 -3.57 4.12
N LEU A 135 -13.38 -4.51 3.24
CA LEU A 135 -13.89 -4.55 1.87
C LEU A 135 -15.42 -4.73 1.86
N ALA A 136 -16.11 -3.92 1.09
CA ALA A 136 -17.53 -4.05 0.80
C ALA A 136 -17.71 -4.97 -0.43
N LEU A 137 -17.91 -6.27 -0.19
CA LEU A 137 -18.03 -7.30 -1.22
C LEU A 137 -19.46 -7.81 -1.35
#